data_37105a4bdc1b6041f2e6f07c6a0cf2c0
#
_entry.id   37105a4bdc1b6041f2e6f07c6a0cf2c0
#
_cell.length_a   1.000
_cell.length_b   1.000
_cell.length_c   1.000
_cell.angle_alpha   90.00
_cell.angle_beta   90.00
_cell.angle_gamma   90.00
#
_symmetry.space_group_name_H-M   'P 1'
#
loop_
_entity.id
_entity.type
_entity.pdbx_description
1 polymer ?
#
loop_
_entity_poly.entity_id
_entity_poly.type
_entity_poly.pdbx_seq_one_letter_code
_entity_poly.pdbx_strand_id
1 'polypeptide(L)'
;IFMETERINDVEGLPVTTSKFGGNPYFPKNVGYPKNENGVPLSMLAQINFNEIFTQQNISEELEQDSELKYLPRKGILSFFIDYYDDVLGSDFGKNEKKTGYRVMYFPEIEDSANLIDDFRFKEIFILLQTKKED
;
A
#
# COMPACT_ATOMS: atom_id res chain seq x y z
N ILE A 1 4.01 13.98 -15.60
CA ILE A 1 4.95 13.19 -14.80
C ILE A 1 4.86 11.76 -15.24
N PHE A 2 5.96 11.26 -15.72
CA PHE A 2 6.07 9.85 -16.07
C PHE A 2 6.66 9.09 -14.89
N MET A 3 5.92 8.13 -14.37
CA MET A 3 6.46 7.17 -13.41
C MET A 3 6.99 5.98 -14.19
N GLU A 4 8.30 5.81 -14.18
CA GLU A 4 8.90 4.62 -14.74
C GLU A 4 8.79 3.47 -13.74
N THR A 5 8.29 2.33 -14.21
CA THR A 5 8.22 1.12 -13.39
C THR A 5 9.25 0.12 -13.87
N GLU A 6 9.96 -0.46 -12.93
CA GLU A 6 10.94 -1.51 -13.19
C GLU A 6 10.45 -2.81 -12.54
N ARG A 7 10.51 -3.90 -13.30
CA ARG A 7 10.19 -5.21 -12.75
C ARG A 7 11.40 -5.74 -11.98
N ILE A 8 11.21 -5.97 -10.70
CA ILE A 8 12.27 -6.49 -9.83
C ILE A 8 11.96 -7.94 -9.47
N ASN A 9 12.86 -8.84 -9.86
CA ASN A 9 12.73 -10.26 -9.56
C ASN A 9 13.17 -10.62 -8.15
N ASP A 10 13.97 -9.77 -7.51
CA ASP A 10 14.46 -9.96 -6.15
C ASP A 10 14.06 -8.76 -5.29
N VAL A 11 13.07 -8.96 -4.43
CA VAL A 11 12.52 -7.91 -3.55
C VAL A 11 13.30 -7.83 -2.23
N GLU A 12 14.15 -8.81 -1.91
CA GLU A 12 14.83 -8.88 -0.61
C GLU A 12 15.83 -7.75 -0.38
N GLY A 13 16.37 -7.17 -1.45
CA GLY A 13 17.32 -6.06 -1.33
C GLY A 13 16.70 -4.67 -1.28
N LEU A 14 15.36 -4.54 -1.40
CA LEU A 14 14.70 -3.23 -1.43
C LEU A 14 14.31 -2.76 -0.03
N PRO A 15 14.53 -1.47 0.29
CA PRO A 15 13.95 -0.91 1.51
C PRO A 15 12.42 -1.06 1.52
N VAL A 16 11.86 -1.32 2.68
CA VAL A 16 10.40 -1.46 2.85
C VAL A 16 9.65 -0.17 2.48
N THR A 17 10.33 0.97 2.54
CA THR A 17 9.77 2.29 2.22
C THR A 17 9.73 2.60 0.73
N THR A 18 10.29 1.77 -0.12
CA THR A 18 10.37 2.02 -1.57
C THR A 18 8.98 2.02 -2.20
N SER A 19 8.74 2.94 -3.13
CA SER A 19 7.54 2.95 -3.95
C SER A 19 7.49 1.67 -4.80
N LYS A 20 6.37 0.94 -4.72
CA LYS A 20 6.27 -0.38 -5.37
C LYS A 20 4.83 -0.82 -5.54
N PHE A 21 4.63 -1.81 -6.40
CA PHE A 21 3.39 -2.55 -6.53
C PHE A 21 3.54 -3.92 -5.87
N GLY A 22 2.61 -4.26 -4.98
CA GLY A 22 2.62 -5.56 -4.31
C GLY A 22 3.72 -5.71 -3.25
N GLY A 23 3.84 -6.91 -2.72
CA GLY A 23 4.80 -7.24 -1.68
C GLY A 23 4.37 -6.79 -0.29
N ASN A 24 5.31 -6.79 0.64
CA ASN A 24 5.05 -6.37 2.01
C ASN A 24 5.15 -4.85 2.14
N PRO A 25 4.12 -4.22 2.74
CA PRO A 25 4.08 -2.77 2.83
C PRO A 25 4.97 -2.21 3.94
N TYR A 26 5.28 -0.91 3.82
CA TYR A 26 5.63 -0.11 4.98
C TYR A 26 4.41 -0.06 5.89
N PHE A 27 4.55 -0.49 7.14
CA PHE A 27 3.44 -0.44 8.09
C PHE A 27 3.92 -0.33 9.53
N PRO A 28 3.53 0.74 10.25
CA PRO A 28 3.90 0.90 11.66
C PRO A 28 3.20 -0.14 12.56
N LYS A 29 3.93 -0.64 13.56
CA LYS A 29 3.41 -1.62 14.54
C LYS A 29 2.24 -1.08 15.37
N ASN A 30 2.23 0.23 15.64
CA ASN A 30 1.23 0.87 16.49
C ASN A 30 -0.06 1.25 15.75
N VAL A 31 -0.12 1.00 14.45
CA VAL A 31 -1.32 1.26 13.63
C VAL A 31 -2.01 -0.07 13.35
N GLY A 32 -3.33 -0.10 13.46
CA GLY A 32 -4.09 -1.31 13.13
C GLY A 32 -4.00 -1.66 11.65
N TYR A 33 -3.58 -2.88 11.34
CA TYR A 33 -3.48 -3.35 9.96
C TYR A 33 -4.88 -3.47 9.36
N PRO A 34 -5.10 -3.00 8.10
CA PRO A 34 -6.42 -3.01 7.48
C PRO A 34 -6.91 -4.44 7.21
N LYS A 35 -8.18 -4.67 7.57
CA LYS A 35 -8.84 -5.98 7.42
C LYS A 35 -10.21 -5.78 6.80
N ASN A 36 -10.71 -6.82 6.13
CA ASN A 36 -12.09 -6.82 5.67
C ASN A 36 -13.07 -7.05 6.84
N GLU A 37 -14.36 -7.09 6.56
CA GLU A 37 -15.41 -7.29 7.59
C GLU A 37 -15.32 -8.64 8.29
N ASN A 38 -14.69 -9.63 7.68
CA ASN A 38 -14.49 -10.96 8.26
C ASN A 38 -13.16 -11.08 9.02
N GLY A 39 -12.44 -9.97 9.19
CA GLY A 39 -11.16 -9.95 9.89
C GLY A 39 -9.97 -10.42 9.05
N VAL A 40 -10.14 -10.59 7.75
CA VAL A 40 -9.06 -11.04 6.86
C VAL A 40 -8.19 -9.84 6.47
N PRO A 41 -6.87 -9.92 6.68
CA PRO A 41 -5.98 -8.82 6.31
C PRO A 41 -6.00 -8.52 4.82
N LEU A 42 -6.04 -7.23 4.49
CA LEU A 42 -5.97 -6.77 3.11
C LEU A 42 -4.54 -6.89 2.57
N SER A 43 -4.41 -7.00 1.26
CA SER A 43 -3.11 -7.03 0.60
C SER A 43 -2.76 -5.65 0.06
N MET A 44 -1.49 -5.28 0.16
CA MET A 44 -1.04 -4.01 -0.38
C MET A 44 -0.96 -4.11 -1.91
N LEU A 45 -1.71 -3.25 -2.59
CA LEU A 45 -1.69 -3.15 -4.06
C LEU A 45 -0.54 -2.27 -4.53
N ALA A 46 -0.42 -1.10 -3.93
CA ALA A 46 0.57 -0.10 -4.33
C ALA A 46 0.95 0.78 -3.15
N GLN A 47 2.18 1.23 -3.16
CA GLN A 47 2.75 2.12 -2.16
C GLN A 47 3.54 3.20 -2.87
N ILE A 48 3.28 4.46 -2.53
CA ILE A 48 3.97 5.61 -3.09
C ILE A 48 4.70 6.35 -1.99
N ASN A 49 6.01 6.44 -2.09
CA ASN A 49 6.84 7.22 -1.18
C ASN A 49 7.10 8.59 -1.80
N PHE A 50 6.46 9.62 -1.29
CA PHE A 50 6.58 10.98 -1.82
C PHE A 50 7.96 11.57 -1.61
N ASN A 51 8.70 11.12 -0.59
CA ASN A 51 10.08 11.57 -0.39
C ASN A 51 10.96 11.17 -1.58
N GLU A 52 10.76 9.98 -2.16
CA GLU A 52 11.50 9.54 -3.34
C GLU A 52 11.19 10.40 -4.56
N ILE A 53 9.92 10.72 -4.76
CA ILE A 53 9.46 11.50 -5.91
C ILE A 53 10.04 12.90 -5.87
N PHE A 54 10.00 13.55 -4.72
CA PHE A 54 10.41 14.95 -4.59
C PHE A 54 11.92 15.15 -4.39
N THR A 55 12.71 14.09 -4.26
CA THR A 55 14.17 14.19 -4.25
C THR A 55 14.78 14.20 -5.65
N GLN A 56 14.00 13.89 -6.69
CA GLN A 56 14.45 13.97 -8.07
C GLN A 56 14.42 15.41 -8.56
N GLN A 57 15.53 15.89 -9.10
CA GLN A 57 15.84 17.30 -9.34
C GLN A 57 14.88 18.09 -10.23
N ASN A 58 14.07 17.51 -11.05
CA ASN A 58 13.23 18.25 -11.99
C ASN A 58 11.73 18.14 -11.71
N ILE A 59 11.35 17.26 -10.81
CA ILE A 59 9.93 16.97 -10.56
C ILE A 59 9.26 18.08 -9.75
N SER A 60 9.99 18.71 -8.82
CA SER A 60 9.43 19.78 -8.00
C SER A 60 9.01 21.01 -8.82
N GLU A 61 9.76 21.37 -9.86
CA GLU A 61 9.41 22.48 -10.74
C GLU A 61 8.20 22.16 -11.61
N GLU A 62 8.14 20.94 -12.18
CA GLU A 62 6.99 20.50 -12.95
C GLU A 62 5.71 20.42 -12.10
N LEU A 63 5.83 20.02 -10.86
CA LEU A 63 4.71 19.92 -9.93
C LEU A 63 4.18 21.30 -9.51
N GLU A 64 5.05 22.30 -9.39
CA GLU A 64 4.62 23.68 -9.10
C GLU A 64 3.89 24.30 -10.29
N GLN A 65 4.20 23.89 -11.50
CA GLN A 65 3.55 24.39 -12.70
C GLN A 65 2.21 23.70 -12.99
N ASP A 66 2.00 22.47 -12.50
CA ASP A 66 0.74 21.76 -12.67
C ASP A 66 -0.21 22.10 -11.53
N SER A 67 -1.37 22.68 -11.86
CA SER A 67 -2.32 23.17 -10.89
C SER A 67 -2.96 22.09 -10.02
N GLU A 68 -2.97 20.84 -10.48
CA GLU A 68 -3.53 19.71 -9.74
C GLU A 68 -2.48 19.02 -8.89
N LEU A 69 -1.28 18.84 -9.41
CA LEU A 69 -0.20 18.10 -8.74
C LEU A 69 0.41 18.87 -7.56
N LYS A 70 0.25 20.20 -7.52
CA LYS A 70 0.75 21.01 -6.40
C LYS A 70 0.10 20.65 -5.06
N TYR A 71 -1.06 20.00 -5.09
CA TYR A 71 -1.76 19.57 -3.88
C TYR A 71 -1.31 18.20 -3.35
N LEU A 72 -0.45 17.49 -4.08
CA LEU A 72 0.10 16.23 -3.60
C LEU A 72 1.00 16.43 -2.38
N PRO A 73 0.97 15.51 -1.42
CA PRO A 73 1.92 15.55 -0.31
C PRO A 73 3.35 15.52 -0.80
N ARG A 74 4.24 16.23 -0.10
CA ARG A 74 5.67 16.27 -0.45
C ARG A 74 6.51 15.29 0.34
N LYS A 75 5.90 14.61 1.30
CA LYS A 75 6.57 13.62 2.15
C LYS A 75 5.59 12.52 2.53
N GLY A 76 6.12 11.45 3.06
CA GLY A 76 5.33 10.35 3.60
C GLY A 76 5.00 9.29 2.56
N ILE A 77 4.23 8.31 2.99
CA ILE A 77 3.89 7.13 2.20
C ILE A 77 2.37 7.02 2.09
N LEU A 78 1.88 6.91 0.86
CA LEU A 78 0.49 6.64 0.54
C LEU A 78 0.37 5.19 0.10
N SER A 79 -0.52 4.44 0.73
CA SER A 79 -0.66 3.00 0.47
C SER A 79 -2.10 2.65 0.12
N PHE A 80 -2.23 1.78 -0.86
CA PHE A 80 -3.51 1.27 -1.34
C PHE A 80 -3.60 -0.22 -1.01
N PHE A 81 -4.65 -0.60 -0.29
CA PHE A 81 -4.89 -1.99 0.11
C PHE A 81 -6.17 -2.50 -0.54
N ILE A 82 -6.17 -3.76 -0.94
CA ILE A 82 -7.33 -4.43 -1.53
C ILE A 82 -7.56 -5.78 -0.85
N ASP A 83 -8.82 -6.23 -0.91
CA ASP A 83 -9.16 -7.61 -0.57
C ASP A 83 -8.89 -8.49 -1.79
N TYR A 84 -7.76 -9.16 -1.78
CA TYR A 84 -7.30 -9.96 -2.91
C TYR A 84 -8.22 -11.15 -3.22
N TYR A 85 -8.98 -11.60 -2.23
CA TYR A 85 -9.84 -12.78 -2.34
C TYR A 85 -11.32 -12.44 -2.60
N ASP A 86 -11.65 -11.16 -2.72
CA ASP A 86 -12.97 -10.74 -3.15
C ASP A 86 -13.07 -10.90 -4.67
N ASP A 87 -14.15 -11.51 -5.16
CA ASP A 87 -14.40 -11.74 -6.58
C ASP A 87 -14.35 -10.45 -7.42
N VAL A 88 -14.52 -9.30 -6.80
CA VAL A 88 -14.50 -7.99 -7.42
C VAL A 88 -13.30 -7.15 -7.00
N LEU A 89 -12.26 -7.76 -6.45
CA LEU A 89 -11.03 -7.13 -6.00
C LEU A 89 -11.25 -5.89 -5.13
N GLY A 90 -12.19 -5.99 -4.18
CA GLY A 90 -12.51 -4.90 -3.28
C GLY A 90 -13.44 -3.84 -3.85
N SER A 91 -13.88 -3.99 -5.08
CA SER A 91 -14.86 -3.08 -5.66
C SER A 91 -16.27 -3.63 -5.43
N ASP A 92 -16.91 -3.12 -4.40
CA ASP A 92 -18.30 -3.46 -4.10
C ASP A 92 -19.20 -2.56 -4.96
N PHE A 93 -19.43 -2.96 -6.21
CA PHE A 93 -20.24 -2.18 -7.14
C PHE A 93 -21.71 -2.15 -6.71
N GLY A 94 -22.04 -1.20 -5.85
CA GLY A 94 -23.42 -0.79 -5.61
C GLY A 94 -24.27 -1.70 -4.73
N LYS A 95 -23.71 -2.73 -4.10
CA LYS A 95 -24.48 -3.65 -3.27
C LYS A 95 -24.37 -3.42 -1.78
N ASN A 96 -23.32 -2.74 -1.32
CA ASN A 96 -23.14 -2.42 0.09
C ASN A 96 -22.47 -1.05 0.26
N GLU A 97 -23.04 -0.24 1.11
CA GLU A 97 -22.44 1.03 1.52
C GLU A 97 -21.16 0.83 2.34
N LYS A 98 -20.89 -0.37 2.82
CA LYS A 98 -19.68 -0.71 3.56
C LYS A 98 -18.58 -1.13 2.60
N LYS A 99 -17.76 -0.17 2.25
CA LYS A 99 -16.58 -0.40 1.41
C LYS A 99 -15.46 -1.04 2.23
N THR A 100 -15.57 -2.33 2.52
CA THR A 100 -14.57 -3.07 3.31
C THR A 100 -13.48 -3.73 2.48
N GLY A 101 -13.67 -3.79 1.17
CA GLY A 101 -12.76 -4.48 0.26
C GLY A 101 -11.55 -3.68 -0.18
N TYR A 102 -11.42 -2.42 0.23
CA TYR A 102 -10.24 -1.61 -0.03
C TYR A 102 -9.99 -0.60 1.08
N ARG A 103 -8.74 -0.13 1.16
CA ARG A 103 -8.37 0.93 2.10
C ARG A 103 -7.24 1.77 1.51
N VAL A 104 -7.33 3.08 1.67
CA VAL A 104 -6.24 4.00 1.36
C VAL A 104 -5.72 4.55 2.68
N MET A 105 -4.43 4.46 2.92
CA MET A 105 -3.79 4.94 4.14
C MET A 105 -2.62 5.85 3.80
N TYR A 106 -2.50 6.94 4.55
CA TYR A 106 -1.40 7.87 4.39
C TYR A 106 -0.62 7.99 5.70
N PHE A 107 0.70 7.82 5.59
CA PHE A 107 1.64 7.94 6.70
C PHE A 107 2.54 9.15 6.44
N PRO A 108 2.26 10.32 7.06
CA PRO A 108 3.02 11.54 6.77
C PRO A 108 4.46 11.49 7.28
N GLU A 109 4.71 10.74 8.34
CA GLU A 109 6.05 10.57 8.90
C GLU A 109 6.50 9.13 8.74
N ILE A 110 7.72 8.95 8.22
CA ILE A 110 8.32 7.62 8.07
C ILE A 110 9.03 7.26 9.38
N GLU A 111 8.56 6.20 10.02
CA GLU A 111 9.11 5.74 11.28
C GLU A 111 10.35 4.86 11.11
N ASP A 112 11.14 4.73 12.18
CA ASP A 112 12.31 3.86 12.22
C ASP A 112 11.93 2.39 12.04
N SER A 113 12.82 1.61 11.48
CA SER A 113 12.61 0.20 11.20
C SER A 113 12.19 -0.63 12.42
N ALA A 114 12.65 -0.25 13.62
CA ALA A 114 12.26 -0.92 14.86
C ALA A 114 10.76 -0.82 15.17
N ASN A 115 10.09 0.20 14.65
CA ASN A 115 8.67 0.45 14.87
C ASN A 115 7.78 -0.07 13.73
N LEU A 116 8.36 -0.77 12.76
CA LEU A 116 7.64 -1.29 11.61
C LEU A 116 7.38 -2.78 11.75
N ILE A 117 6.25 -3.22 11.17
CA ILE A 117 5.98 -4.64 11.03
C ILE A 117 7.03 -5.24 10.10
N ASP A 118 7.69 -6.28 10.54
CA ASP A 118 8.70 -7.02 9.77
C ASP A 118 8.28 -8.47 9.47
N ASP A 119 7.26 -8.97 10.17
CA ASP A 119 6.75 -10.33 10.01
C ASP A 119 5.30 -10.28 9.55
N PHE A 120 5.06 -10.66 8.29
CA PHE A 120 3.75 -10.64 7.65
C PHE A 120 3.13 -12.03 7.51
N ARG A 121 3.63 -13.04 8.25
CA ARG A 121 3.09 -14.41 8.21
C ARG A 121 1.63 -14.49 8.64
N PHE A 122 1.13 -13.52 9.41
CA PHE A 122 -0.28 -13.47 9.78
C PHE A 122 -1.21 -13.42 8.55
N LYS A 123 -0.76 -12.86 7.44
CA LYS A 123 -1.53 -12.84 6.17
C LYS A 123 -1.60 -14.24 5.55
N GLU A 124 -0.53 -14.99 5.60
CA GLU A 124 -0.44 -16.34 5.03
C GLU A 124 -1.35 -17.32 5.77
N ILE A 125 -1.46 -17.22 7.08
CA ILE A 125 -2.32 -18.08 7.89
C ILE A 125 -3.79 -17.92 7.47
N PHE A 126 -4.25 -16.69 7.24
CA PHE A 126 -5.62 -16.45 6.79
C PHE A 126 -5.87 -16.97 5.39
N ILE A 127 -4.90 -16.87 4.50
CA ILE A 127 -4.98 -17.42 3.15
C ILE A 127 -5.17 -18.95 3.20
N LEU A 128 -4.38 -19.64 3.99
CA LEU A 128 -4.47 -21.10 4.16
C LEU A 128 -5.82 -21.51 4.74
N LEU A 129 -6.35 -20.78 5.68
CA LEU A 129 -7.66 -21.06 6.28
C LEU A 129 -8.79 -20.86 5.28
N GLN A 130 -8.73 -19.87 4.43
CA GLN A 130 -9.72 -19.65 3.38
C GLN A 130 -9.65 -20.72 2.30
N THR A 131 -8.48 -21.11 1.87
CA THR A 131 -8.30 -22.18 0.89
C THR A 131 -8.90 -23.51 1.37
N LYS A 132 -8.79 -23.79 2.66
CA LYS A 132 -9.40 -25.00 3.25
C LYS A 132 -10.92 -24.95 3.33
N LYS A 133 -11.52 -23.77 3.37
CA LYS A 133 -12.99 -23.63 3.42
C LYS A 133 -13.65 -23.78 2.05
N GLU A 134 -12.90 -23.59 0.99
CA GLU A 134 -13.41 -23.71 -0.39
C GLU A 134 -13.34 -25.14 -0.92
N ASP A 135 -12.59 -26.01 -0.26
CA ASP A 135 -12.56 -27.44 -0.53
C ASP A 135 -13.73 -28.14 0.20
#